data_8182e2d14b73e5257e7c86fe7a44f402
#
_entry.id   8182e2d14b73e5257e7c86fe7a44f402
#
_cell.length_a   1.000
_cell.length_b   1.000
_cell.length_c   1.000
_cell.angle_alpha   90.00
_cell.angle_beta   90.00
_cell.angle_gamma   90.00
#
_symmetry.space_group_name_H-M   'P 1'
#
loop_
_entity.id
_entity.type
_entity.pdbx_description
1 polymer ?
#
loop_
_entity_poly.entity_id
_entity_poly.type
_entity_poly.pdbx_seq_one_letter_code
_entity_poly.pdbx_strand_id
1 'polypeptide(L)'
;MGFVKGKKDWRRTALAMALALACFFATWAVFGLRYELNDDAQLANIAMGAYGEDTHHLVYVNVLLGWLLKPFYALAANVNWYYFLQVAANVVAFGLLGALCMERLGTKRGLLLYGGVLLAFGVDMFNSFQYTKNSALYLTAGLALLAAELGSWSLRTAAGLGWAVLGSMVRFQNFFAVGGLAAALLLWRFLCLDKKARLRAAASAVALFA
;
A
#
# COMPACT_ATOMS: atom_id res chain seq x y z
N MET A 1 3.01 -20.57 20.31
CA MET A 1 2.51 -20.82 18.95
C MET A 1 3.51 -20.22 17.96
N GLY A 2 4.43 -21.04 17.43
CA GLY A 2 5.47 -20.56 16.52
C GLY A 2 4.85 -20.16 15.19
N PHE A 3 5.02 -18.91 14.77
CA PHE A 3 4.67 -18.48 13.43
C PHE A 3 5.53 -19.26 12.43
N VAL A 4 4.91 -20.20 11.73
CA VAL A 4 5.57 -20.96 10.67
C VAL A 4 6.07 -19.95 9.63
N LYS A 5 7.37 -19.88 9.43
CA LYS A 5 7.97 -19.14 8.31
C LYS A 5 7.49 -19.82 7.03
N GLY A 6 6.44 -19.30 6.41
CA GLY A 6 5.94 -19.82 5.14
C GLY A 6 7.04 -19.76 4.10
N LYS A 7 7.14 -20.78 3.25
CA LYS A 7 8.11 -20.81 2.16
C LYS A 7 7.79 -19.64 1.21
N LYS A 8 8.74 -18.72 1.06
CA LYS A 8 8.64 -17.60 0.10
C LYS A 8 8.55 -18.21 -1.30
N ASP A 9 7.40 -18.02 -1.94
CA ASP A 9 7.14 -18.55 -3.28
C ASP A 9 6.68 -17.40 -4.18
N TRP A 10 7.50 -17.05 -5.16
CA TRP A 10 7.21 -16.01 -6.14
C TRP A 10 5.90 -16.26 -6.90
N ARG A 11 5.51 -17.56 -7.07
CA ARG A 11 4.25 -17.94 -7.73
C ARG A 11 3.03 -17.43 -6.97
N ARG A 12 3.08 -17.42 -5.63
CA ARG A 12 1.99 -16.87 -4.80
C ARG A 12 1.88 -15.36 -4.97
N THR A 13 3.02 -14.68 -5.04
CA THR A 13 3.06 -13.23 -5.30
C THR A 13 2.52 -12.91 -6.68
N ALA A 14 2.95 -13.64 -7.71
CA ALA A 14 2.45 -13.48 -9.08
C ALA A 14 0.94 -13.75 -9.18
N LEU A 15 0.44 -14.81 -8.52
CA LEU A 15 -0.98 -15.12 -8.48
C LEU A 15 -1.78 -14.01 -7.77
N ALA A 16 -1.29 -13.52 -6.64
CA ALA A 16 -1.96 -12.43 -5.91
C ALA A 16 -2.01 -11.13 -6.75
N MET A 17 -0.91 -10.78 -7.42
CA MET A 17 -0.87 -9.62 -8.32
C MET A 17 -1.85 -9.80 -9.50
N ALA A 18 -1.87 -10.97 -10.12
CA ALA A 18 -2.78 -11.27 -11.23
C ALA A 18 -4.26 -11.17 -10.80
N LEU A 19 -4.60 -11.63 -9.60
CA LEU A 19 -5.96 -11.51 -9.07
C LEU A 19 -6.34 -10.07 -8.74
N ALA A 20 -5.42 -9.27 -8.17
CA ALA A 20 -5.66 -7.84 -7.95
C ALA A 20 -5.88 -7.10 -9.28
N LEU A 21 -5.06 -7.41 -10.28
CA LEU A 21 -5.18 -6.83 -11.61
C LEU A 21 -6.49 -7.26 -12.30
N ALA A 22 -6.87 -8.53 -12.17
CA ALA A 22 -8.15 -9.03 -12.68
C ALA A 22 -9.34 -8.35 -11.98
N CYS A 23 -9.27 -8.15 -10.66
CA CYS A 23 -10.27 -7.39 -9.90
C CYS A 23 -10.38 -5.95 -10.41
N PHE A 24 -9.26 -5.28 -10.64
CA PHE A 24 -9.24 -3.94 -11.23
C PHE A 24 -9.95 -3.91 -12.59
N PHE A 25 -9.56 -4.76 -13.53
CA PHE A 25 -10.17 -4.77 -14.88
C PHE A 25 -11.64 -5.17 -14.86
N ALA A 26 -12.03 -6.13 -14.02
CA ALA A 26 -13.43 -6.51 -13.86
C ALA A 26 -14.26 -5.35 -13.29
N THR A 27 -13.74 -4.65 -12.28
CA THR A 27 -14.39 -3.49 -11.69
C THR A 27 -14.52 -2.35 -12.72
N TRP A 28 -13.45 -2.09 -13.45
CA TRP A 28 -13.47 -1.09 -14.53
C TRP A 28 -14.50 -1.42 -15.60
N ALA A 29 -14.56 -2.66 -16.06
CA ALA A 29 -15.49 -3.07 -17.12
C ALA A 29 -16.97 -2.98 -16.69
N VAL A 30 -17.27 -3.22 -15.40
CA VAL A 30 -18.65 -3.24 -14.89
C VAL A 30 -19.12 -1.87 -14.41
N PHE A 31 -18.28 -1.13 -13.68
CA PHE A 31 -18.68 0.08 -12.97
C PHE A 31 -18.02 1.36 -13.53
N GLY A 32 -17.02 1.23 -14.41
CA GLY A 32 -16.17 2.34 -14.82
C GLY A 32 -15.19 2.75 -13.71
N LEU A 33 -14.56 3.90 -13.89
CA LEU A 33 -13.57 4.47 -12.97
C LEU A 33 -13.97 5.89 -12.60
N ARG A 34 -13.95 6.22 -11.32
CA ARG A 34 -14.30 7.56 -10.83
C ARG A 34 -13.50 7.91 -9.59
N TYR A 35 -13.37 9.19 -9.35
CA TYR A 35 -12.97 9.69 -8.05
C TYR A 35 -14.19 9.71 -7.12
N GLU A 36 -13.99 9.35 -5.86
CA GLU A 36 -15.06 9.36 -4.86
C GLU A 36 -15.35 10.78 -4.38
N LEU A 37 -14.31 11.60 -4.24
CA LEU A 37 -14.38 12.96 -3.77
C LEU A 37 -13.78 13.94 -4.78
N ASN A 38 -14.26 15.18 -4.72
CA ASN A 38 -13.72 16.29 -5.52
C ASN A 38 -12.24 16.57 -5.21
N ASP A 39 -11.78 16.24 -4.01
CA ASP A 39 -10.39 16.44 -3.59
C ASP A 39 -9.40 15.68 -4.48
N ASP A 40 -9.70 14.42 -4.83
CA ASP A 40 -8.85 13.63 -5.72
C ASP A 40 -8.82 14.18 -7.14
N ALA A 41 -9.98 14.64 -7.64
CA ALA A 41 -10.05 15.31 -8.94
C ALA A 41 -9.25 16.62 -8.91
N GLN A 42 -9.33 17.38 -7.83
CA GLN A 42 -8.57 18.60 -7.64
C GLN A 42 -7.05 18.33 -7.59
N LEU A 43 -6.63 17.30 -6.83
CA LEU A 43 -5.23 16.89 -6.77
C LEU A 43 -4.68 16.52 -8.16
N ALA A 44 -5.44 15.74 -8.93
CA ALA A 44 -5.08 15.39 -10.30
C ALA A 44 -4.95 16.65 -11.19
N ASN A 45 -5.92 17.56 -11.11
CA ASN A 45 -5.93 18.79 -11.90
C ASN A 45 -4.77 19.72 -11.54
N ILE A 46 -4.43 19.88 -10.24
CA ILE A 46 -3.27 20.65 -9.79
C ILE A 46 -1.99 20.03 -10.35
N ALA A 47 -1.84 18.70 -10.23
CA ALA A 47 -0.66 18.00 -10.72
C ALA A 47 -0.49 18.09 -12.24
N MET A 48 -1.60 18.16 -12.99
CA MET A 48 -1.63 18.33 -14.45
C MET A 48 -1.40 19.79 -14.90
N GLY A 49 -1.39 20.77 -13.98
CA GLY A 49 -1.30 22.19 -14.34
C GLY A 49 -2.60 22.80 -14.84
N ALA A 50 -3.77 22.18 -14.60
CA ALA A 50 -5.06 22.66 -15.11
C ALA A 50 -5.48 24.04 -14.56
N TYR A 51 -4.88 24.48 -13.45
CA TYR A 51 -5.15 25.80 -12.83
C TYR A 51 -4.05 26.83 -13.11
N GLY A 52 -3.18 26.59 -14.07
CA GLY A 52 -2.07 27.48 -14.42
C GLY A 52 -0.77 26.70 -14.60
N GLU A 53 0.25 27.03 -13.78
CA GLU A 53 1.51 26.28 -13.82
C GLU A 53 1.38 24.93 -13.10
N ASP A 54 2.05 23.89 -13.63
CA ASP A 54 2.20 22.63 -12.96
C ASP A 54 2.99 22.80 -11.65
N THR A 55 2.42 22.39 -10.54
CA THR A 55 3.06 22.52 -9.24
C THR A 55 3.18 21.17 -8.53
N HIS A 56 4.28 21.03 -7.79
CA HIS A 56 4.47 19.90 -6.88
C HIS A 56 3.79 20.10 -5.51
N HIS A 57 3.24 21.30 -5.26
CA HIS A 57 2.50 21.61 -4.04
C HIS A 57 1.04 21.14 -4.17
N LEU A 58 0.83 19.83 -3.98
CA LEU A 58 -0.50 19.27 -3.96
C LEU A 58 -1.18 19.53 -2.61
N VAL A 59 -2.48 19.80 -2.65
CA VAL A 59 -3.28 20.01 -1.44
C VAL A 59 -3.50 18.67 -0.73
N TYR A 60 -3.57 18.66 0.60
CA TYR A 60 -3.87 17.48 1.46
C TYR A 60 -2.84 16.34 1.48
N VAL A 61 -1.88 16.30 0.58
CA VAL A 61 -0.85 15.26 0.50
C VAL A 61 0.55 15.86 0.71
N ASN A 62 1.52 15.01 1.02
CA ASN A 62 2.89 15.48 1.21
C ASN A 62 3.49 15.96 -0.13
N VAL A 63 4.24 17.07 -0.07
CA VAL A 63 4.91 17.66 -1.24
C VAL A 63 5.81 16.68 -1.99
N LEU A 64 6.38 15.69 -1.31
CA LEU A 64 7.20 14.65 -1.94
C LEU A 64 6.42 13.80 -2.96
N LEU A 65 5.11 13.63 -2.76
CA LEU A 65 4.27 12.95 -3.76
C LEU A 65 4.16 13.79 -5.05
N GLY A 66 4.04 15.10 -4.91
CA GLY A 66 4.09 16.01 -6.07
C GLY A 66 5.42 15.95 -6.80
N TRP A 67 6.54 15.94 -6.07
CA TRP A 67 7.87 15.74 -6.65
C TRP A 67 8.00 14.38 -7.37
N LEU A 68 7.42 13.32 -6.83
CA LEU A 68 7.40 12.00 -7.47
C LEU A 68 6.59 12.03 -8.78
N LEU A 69 5.48 12.79 -8.83
CA LEU A 69 4.61 12.87 -10.00
C LEU A 69 5.18 13.76 -11.12
N LYS A 70 5.91 14.80 -10.77
CA LYS A 70 6.40 15.83 -11.71
C LYS A 70 7.14 15.27 -12.93
N PRO A 71 8.09 14.30 -12.82
CA PRO A 71 8.75 13.73 -13.99
C PRO A 71 7.79 13.04 -14.98
N PHE A 72 6.73 12.42 -14.47
CA PHE A 72 5.74 11.75 -15.31
C PHE A 72 4.89 12.74 -16.09
N TYR A 73 4.48 13.84 -15.47
CA TYR A 73 3.77 14.92 -16.16
C TYR A 73 4.67 15.67 -17.15
N ALA A 74 5.96 15.77 -16.90
CA ALA A 74 6.91 16.31 -17.88
C ALA A 74 7.06 15.41 -19.12
N LEU A 75 6.86 14.09 -19.01
CA LEU A 75 6.87 13.16 -20.12
C LEU A 75 5.58 13.21 -20.96
N ALA A 76 4.43 13.30 -20.30
CA ALA A 76 3.12 13.34 -20.96
C ALA A 76 2.11 14.07 -20.07
N ALA A 77 1.98 15.38 -20.28
CA ALA A 77 1.14 16.26 -19.45
C ALA A 77 -0.37 15.93 -19.52
N ASN A 78 -0.83 15.35 -20.63
CA ASN A 78 -2.23 14.99 -20.86
C ASN A 78 -2.64 13.64 -20.25
N VAL A 79 -1.70 12.90 -19.62
CA VAL A 79 -1.97 11.63 -18.97
C VAL A 79 -2.22 11.87 -17.48
N ASN A 80 -3.29 11.31 -16.94
CA ASN A 80 -3.57 11.42 -15.51
C ASN A 80 -2.67 10.46 -14.70
N TRP A 81 -1.40 10.86 -14.52
CA TRP A 81 -0.41 10.08 -13.80
C TRP A 81 -0.75 9.90 -12.31
N TYR A 82 -1.40 10.88 -11.69
CA TYR A 82 -1.89 10.77 -10.32
C TYR A 82 -2.80 9.55 -10.16
N TYR A 83 -3.73 9.37 -11.10
CA TYR A 83 -4.63 8.22 -11.12
C TYR A 83 -3.88 6.91 -11.40
N PHE A 84 -3.08 6.85 -12.46
CA PHE A 84 -2.37 5.63 -12.85
C PHE A 84 -1.41 5.12 -11.78
N LEU A 85 -0.67 6.00 -11.12
CA LEU A 85 0.22 5.63 -10.03
C LEU A 85 -0.54 5.06 -8.83
N GLN A 86 -1.70 5.60 -8.51
CA GLN A 86 -2.56 5.07 -7.45
C GLN A 86 -3.14 3.70 -7.80
N VAL A 87 -3.60 3.49 -9.06
CA VAL A 87 -4.04 2.16 -9.52
C VAL A 87 -2.91 1.14 -9.39
N ALA A 88 -1.73 1.47 -9.91
CA ALA A 88 -0.57 0.59 -9.84
C ALA A 88 -0.20 0.27 -8.38
N ALA A 89 -0.19 1.27 -7.51
CA ALA A 89 0.09 1.10 -6.10
C ALA A 89 -0.97 0.23 -5.40
N ASN A 90 -2.27 0.42 -5.70
CA ASN A 90 -3.35 -0.42 -5.16
C ASN A 90 -3.19 -1.88 -5.57
N VAL A 91 -2.91 -2.15 -6.86
CA VAL A 91 -2.68 -3.51 -7.35
C VAL A 91 -1.51 -4.17 -6.62
N VAL A 92 -0.39 -3.44 -6.47
CA VAL A 92 0.79 -3.97 -5.76
C VAL A 92 0.51 -4.18 -4.28
N ALA A 93 -0.14 -3.23 -3.60
CA ALA A 93 -0.46 -3.35 -2.17
C ALA A 93 -1.40 -4.53 -1.89
N PHE A 94 -2.48 -4.69 -2.66
CA PHE A 94 -3.35 -5.87 -2.57
C PHE A 94 -2.59 -7.16 -2.88
N GLY A 95 -1.76 -7.17 -3.93
CA GLY A 95 -0.93 -8.31 -4.29
C GLY A 95 0.01 -8.75 -3.16
N LEU A 96 0.66 -7.80 -2.49
CA LEU A 96 1.51 -8.07 -1.33
C LEU A 96 0.71 -8.66 -0.16
N LEU A 97 -0.45 -8.12 0.16
CA LEU A 97 -1.35 -8.65 1.19
C LEU A 97 -1.83 -10.05 0.85
N GLY A 98 -2.25 -10.30 -0.40
CA GLY A 98 -2.66 -11.61 -0.87
C GLY A 98 -1.54 -12.65 -0.79
N ALA A 99 -0.32 -12.28 -1.18
CA ALA A 99 0.85 -13.12 -1.05
C ALA A 99 1.12 -13.50 0.42
N LEU A 100 1.05 -12.52 1.33
CA LEU A 100 1.18 -12.76 2.78
C LEU A 100 0.09 -13.69 3.32
N CYS A 101 -1.16 -13.51 2.91
CA CYS A 101 -2.25 -14.41 3.29
C CYS A 101 -1.96 -15.85 2.87
N MET A 102 -1.55 -16.08 1.62
CA MET A 102 -1.22 -17.41 1.11
C MET A 102 0.03 -18.01 1.75
N GLU A 103 1.02 -17.19 2.13
CA GLU A 103 2.21 -17.64 2.84
C GLU A 103 1.91 -18.08 4.28
N ARG A 104 0.98 -17.41 4.96
CA ARG A 104 0.68 -17.65 6.37
C ARG A 104 -0.37 -18.72 6.61
N LEU A 105 -1.39 -18.79 5.74
CA LEU A 105 -2.54 -19.68 5.90
C LEU A 105 -2.50 -20.91 4.97
N GLY A 106 -1.46 -20.99 4.11
CA GLY A 106 -1.42 -21.92 3.00
C GLY A 106 -2.23 -21.43 1.80
N THR A 107 -1.91 -21.95 0.61
CA THR A 107 -2.43 -21.39 -0.65
C THR A 107 -3.96 -21.38 -0.71
N LYS A 108 -4.64 -22.48 -0.37
CA LYS A 108 -6.10 -22.57 -0.47
C LYS A 108 -6.83 -21.61 0.47
N ARG A 109 -6.49 -21.63 1.77
CA ARG A 109 -7.14 -20.77 2.79
C ARG A 109 -6.78 -19.30 2.57
N GLY A 110 -5.51 -19.04 2.24
CA GLY A 110 -5.04 -17.69 1.94
C GLY A 110 -5.71 -17.09 0.72
N LEU A 111 -5.96 -17.90 -0.32
CA LEU A 111 -6.67 -17.49 -1.53
C LEU A 111 -8.14 -17.15 -1.24
N LEU A 112 -8.83 -17.97 -0.43
CA LEU A 112 -10.21 -17.69 -0.03
C LEU A 112 -10.33 -16.39 0.75
N LEU A 113 -9.46 -16.18 1.75
CA LEU A 113 -9.43 -14.94 2.52
C LEU A 113 -9.12 -13.74 1.61
N TYR A 114 -8.11 -13.87 0.75
CA TYR A 114 -7.71 -12.81 -0.17
C TYR A 114 -8.81 -12.47 -1.18
N GLY A 115 -9.51 -13.48 -1.72
CA GLY A 115 -10.67 -13.27 -2.58
C GLY A 115 -11.79 -12.51 -1.86
N GLY A 116 -12.06 -12.84 -0.60
CA GLY A 116 -12.99 -12.10 0.24
C GLY A 116 -12.56 -10.63 0.45
N VAL A 117 -11.27 -10.39 0.68
CA VAL A 117 -10.71 -9.02 0.81
C VAL A 117 -10.85 -8.24 -0.50
N LEU A 118 -10.56 -8.86 -1.65
CA LEU A 118 -10.73 -8.18 -2.95
C LEU A 118 -12.19 -7.86 -3.23
N LEU A 119 -13.12 -8.75 -2.90
CA LEU A 119 -14.56 -8.50 -3.09
C LEU A 119 -15.08 -7.40 -2.15
N ALA A 120 -14.65 -7.41 -0.89
CA ALA A 120 -15.14 -6.47 0.11
C ALA A 120 -14.51 -5.07 -0.04
N PHE A 121 -13.23 -4.97 -0.38
CA PHE A 121 -12.49 -3.72 -0.41
C PHE A 121 -11.91 -3.39 -1.79
N GLY A 122 -11.45 -4.40 -2.55
CA GLY A 122 -10.81 -4.18 -3.83
C GLY A 122 -11.77 -3.60 -4.85
N VAL A 123 -12.99 -4.11 -4.94
CA VAL A 123 -14.03 -3.60 -5.85
C VAL A 123 -14.32 -2.13 -5.56
N ASP A 124 -14.53 -1.76 -4.30
CA ASP A 124 -14.77 -0.36 -3.92
C ASP A 124 -13.56 0.53 -4.24
N MET A 125 -12.36 0.10 -3.84
CA MET A 125 -11.14 0.88 -4.02
C MET A 125 -10.70 1.02 -5.47
N PHE A 126 -11.08 0.10 -6.35
CA PHE A 126 -10.83 0.20 -7.80
C PHE A 126 -11.94 0.95 -8.54
N ASN A 127 -13.18 0.92 -8.06
CA ASN A 127 -14.26 1.69 -8.64
C ASN A 127 -14.22 3.16 -8.24
N SER A 128 -13.97 3.43 -6.95
CA SER A 128 -14.15 4.75 -6.33
C SER A 128 -12.86 5.18 -5.65
N PHE A 129 -11.98 5.87 -6.41
CA PHE A 129 -10.68 6.28 -5.93
C PHE A 129 -10.78 7.37 -4.88
N GLN A 130 -10.10 7.16 -3.76
CA GLN A 130 -9.96 8.14 -2.69
C GLN A 130 -8.57 8.01 -2.05
N TYR A 131 -7.80 9.08 -2.05
CA TYR A 131 -6.44 9.11 -1.51
C TYR A 131 -6.36 8.64 -0.04
N THR A 132 -7.39 8.89 0.76
CA THR A 132 -7.45 8.41 2.16
C THR A 132 -7.55 6.89 2.25
N LYS A 133 -8.42 6.25 1.45
CA LYS A 133 -8.53 4.78 1.38
C LYS A 133 -7.23 4.15 0.88
N ASN A 134 -6.66 4.73 -0.17
CA ASN A 134 -5.40 4.26 -0.77
C ASN A 134 -4.24 4.35 0.23
N SER A 135 -4.11 5.46 0.95
CA SER A 135 -3.14 5.62 2.03
C SER A 135 -3.28 4.52 3.09
N ALA A 136 -4.51 4.23 3.54
CA ALA A 136 -4.75 3.17 4.53
C ALA A 136 -4.36 1.79 4.01
N LEU A 137 -4.61 1.49 2.73
CA LEU A 137 -4.18 0.25 2.08
C LEU A 137 -2.65 0.14 2.04
N TYR A 138 -1.94 1.22 1.64
CA TYR A 138 -0.49 1.23 1.57
C TYR A 138 0.15 1.03 2.94
N LEU A 139 -0.35 1.73 3.95
CA LEU A 139 0.07 1.55 5.34
C LEU A 139 -0.19 0.13 5.83
N THR A 140 -1.35 -0.43 5.54
CA THR A 140 -1.69 -1.81 5.90
C THR A 140 -0.73 -2.80 5.26
N ALA A 141 -0.43 -2.65 3.97
CA ALA A 141 0.54 -3.50 3.27
C ALA A 141 1.95 -3.34 3.85
N GLY A 142 2.39 -2.11 4.11
CA GLY A 142 3.69 -1.81 4.72
C GLY A 142 3.84 -2.42 6.11
N LEU A 143 2.89 -2.15 7.01
CA LEU A 143 2.91 -2.66 8.39
C LEU A 143 2.75 -4.19 8.45
N ALA A 144 1.96 -4.80 7.56
CA ALA A 144 1.85 -6.25 7.46
C ALA A 144 3.17 -6.90 7.04
N LEU A 145 3.89 -6.31 6.05
CA LEU A 145 5.23 -6.75 5.67
C LEU A 145 6.22 -6.62 6.83
N LEU A 146 6.25 -5.47 7.50
CA LEU A 146 7.11 -5.24 8.67
C LEU A 146 6.79 -6.22 9.78
N ALA A 147 5.52 -6.46 10.08
CA ALA A 147 5.11 -7.46 11.05
C ALA A 147 5.52 -8.87 10.61
N ALA A 148 5.48 -9.21 9.33
CA ALA A 148 5.88 -10.52 8.81
C ALA A 148 7.39 -10.76 8.93
N GLU A 149 8.22 -9.73 8.76
CA GLU A 149 9.68 -9.77 8.75
C GLU A 149 10.31 -9.15 10.02
N LEU A 150 9.53 -8.94 11.07
CA LEU A 150 9.99 -8.25 12.29
C LEU A 150 11.25 -8.93 12.85
N GLY A 151 12.28 -8.13 13.09
CA GLY A 151 13.58 -8.62 13.58
C GLY A 151 14.51 -9.20 12.52
N SER A 152 14.16 -9.09 11.23
CA SER A 152 15.02 -9.43 10.09
C SER A 152 15.32 -8.19 9.24
N TRP A 153 16.49 -8.18 8.61
CA TRP A 153 16.82 -7.21 7.56
C TRP A 153 16.72 -7.93 6.22
N SER A 154 15.74 -7.58 5.43
CA SER A 154 15.46 -8.20 4.15
C SER A 154 14.90 -7.17 3.16
N LEU A 155 14.90 -7.49 1.87
CA LEU A 155 14.24 -6.66 0.87
C LEU A 155 12.76 -6.41 1.20
N ARG A 156 12.09 -7.37 1.86
CA ARG A 156 10.71 -7.20 2.32
C ARG A 156 10.59 -6.20 3.47
N THR A 157 11.58 -6.14 4.36
CA THR A 157 11.63 -5.11 5.41
C THR A 157 11.76 -3.73 4.76
N ALA A 158 12.67 -3.57 3.80
CA ALA A 158 12.80 -2.33 3.03
C ALA A 158 11.51 -1.97 2.26
N ALA A 159 10.90 -2.95 1.60
CA ALA A 159 9.61 -2.75 0.93
C ALA A 159 8.51 -2.35 1.92
N GLY A 160 8.45 -2.98 3.10
CA GLY A 160 7.49 -2.63 4.15
C GLY A 160 7.66 -1.19 4.65
N LEU A 161 8.91 -0.73 4.85
CA LEU A 161 9.22 0.66 5.16
C LEU A 161 8.78 1.59 4.03
N GLY A 162 9.14 1.28 2.77
CA GLY A 162 8.75 2.07 1.60
C GLY A 162 7.25 2.23 1.47
N TRP A 163 6.47 1.15 1.67
CA TRP A 163 5.01 1.21 1.64
C TRP A 163 4.41 2.01 2.79
N ALA A 164 4.96 1.91 4.00
CA ALA A 164 4.53 2.72 5.14
C ALA A 164 4.82 4.21 4.92
N VAL A 165 5.99 4.54 4.38
CA VAL A 165 6.35 5.92 3.99
C VAL A 165 5.41 6.42 2.89
N LEU A 166 5.19 5.67 1.82
CA LEU A 166 4.28 6.06 0.73
C LEU A 166 2.86 6.34 1.26
N GLY A 167 2.33 5.45 2.10
CA GLY A 167 1.03 5.66 2.72
C GLY A 167 0.97 6.93 3.58
N SER A 168 2.03 7.21 4.34
CA SER A 168 2.14 8.43 5.16
C SER A 168 2.28 9.69 4.29
N MET A 169 2.95 9.62 3.15
CA MET A 169 3.05 10.73 2.19
C MET A 169 1.69 11.07 1.56
N VAL A 170 0.86 10.07 1.30
CA VAL A 170 -0.49 10.27 0.76
C VAL A 170 -1.42 10.86 1.82
N ARG A 171 -1.43 10.34 3.06
CA ARG A 171 -2.19 10.91 4.17
C ARG A 171 -1.58 10.56 5.52
N PHE A 172 -0.91 11.53 6.13
CA PHE A 172 -0.18 11.32 7.37
C PHE A 172 -1.06 10.89 8.55
N GLN A 173 -2.29 11.40 8.65
CA GLN A 173 -3.22 11.02 9.72
C GLN A 173 -3.52 9.50 9.75
N ASN A 174 -3.53 8.86 8.58
CA ASN A 174 -3.74 7.42 8.50
C ASN A 174 -2.62 6.61 9.13
N PHE A 175 -1.39 7.17 9.22
CA PHE A 175 -0.30 6.52 9.92
C PHE A 175 -0.65 6.25 11.39
N PHE A 176 -1.26 7.19 12.07
CA PHE A 176 -1.69 6.99 13.46
C PHE A 176 -2.87 6.03 13.57
N ALA A 177 -3.86 6.13 12.66
CA ALA A 177 -5.02 5.25 12.68
C ALA A 177 -4.64 3.78 12.41
N VAL A 178 -3.96 3.51 11.31
CA VAL A 178 -3.56 2.15 10.91
C VAL A 178 -2.44 1.62 11.81
N GLY A 179 -1.47 2.49 12.16
CA GLY A 179 -0.38 2.17 13.10
C GLY A 179 -0.91 1.84 14.50
N GLY A 180 -1.88 2.59 14.99
CA GLY A 180 -2.54 2.32 16.26
C GLY A 180 -3.23 0.95 16.29
N LEU A 181 -3.96 0.60 15.24
CA LEU A 181 -4.58 -0.73 15.09
C LEU A 181 -3.53 -1.84 15.01
N ALA A 182 -2.41 -1.60 14.33
CA ALA A 182 -1.32 -2.57 14.22
C ALA A 182 -0.42 -2.64 15.45
N ALA A 183 -0.41 -1.62 16.32
CA ALA A 183 0.53 -1.49 17.42
C ALA A 183 0.51 -2.68 18.40
N ALA A 184 -0.69 -3.16 18.74
CA ALA A 184 -0.83 -4.31 19.65
C ALA A 184 -0.19 -5.58 19.06
N LEU A 185 -0.40 -5.84 17.77
CA LEU A 185 0.19 -6.97 17.06
C LEU A 185 1.72 -6.84 16.95
N LEU A 186 2.20 -5.65 16.60
CA LEU A 186 3.63 -5.38 16.46
C LEU A 186 4.34 -5.49 17.80
N LEU A 187 3.75 -4.94 18.87
CA LEU A 187 4.29 -5.03 20.23
C LEU A 187 4.34 -6.49 20.70
N TRP A 188 3.24 -7.22 20.55
CA TRP A 188 3.22 -8.64 20.91
C TRP A 188 4.30 -9.42 20.15
N ARG A 189 4.43 -9.24 18.87
CA ARG A 189 5.49 -9.89 18.08
C ARG A 189 6.89 -9.48 18.52
N PHE A 190 7.11 -8.20 18.81
CA PHE A 190 8.38 -7.68 19.30
C PHE A 190 8.79 -8.36 20.61
N LEU A 191 7.87 -8.52 21.55
CA LEU A 191 8.12 -9.18 22.82
C LEU A 191 8.46 -10.68 22.67
N CYS A 192 7.98 -11.32 21.59
CA CYS A 192 8.30 -12.72 21.29
C CYS A 192 9.66 -12.93 20.59
N LEU A 193 10.38 -11.85 20.20
CA LEU A 193 11.68 -11.94 19.54
C LEU A 193 12.82 -12.17 20.55
N ASP A 194 13.91 -12.78 20.10
CA ASP A 194 15.18 -12.80 20.82
C ASP A 194 15.83 -11.39 20.85
N LYS A 195 16.84 -11.23 21.75
CA LYS A 195 17.52 -9.93 21.94
C LYS A 195 18.08 -9.33 20.65
N LYS A 196 18.71 -10.15 19.80
CA LYS A 196 19.33 -9.70 18.54
C LYS A 196 18.25 -9.25 17.52
N ALA A 197 17.16 -10.00 17.43
CA ALA A 197 16.03 -9.65 16.57
C ALA A 197 15.28 -8.42 17.09
N ARG A 198 15.14 -8.22 18.41
CA ARG A 198 14.57 -6.99 18.98
C ARG A 198 15.38 -5.75 18.63
N LEU A 199 16.72 -5.81 18.69
CA LEU A 199 17.56 -4.68 18.29
C LEU A 199 17.38 -4.30 16.82
N ARG A 200 17.27 -5.30 15.92
CA ARG A 200 16.99 -5.05 14.51
C ARG A 200 15.60 -4.45 14.29
N ALA A 201 14.61 -4.96 14.99
CA ALA A 201 13.25 -4.42 14.92
C ALA A 201 13.18 -2.97 15.40
N ALA A 202 13.88 -2.65 16.51
CA ALA A 202 13.98 -1.28 17.02
C ALA A 202 14.67 -0.34 16.01
N ALA A 203 15.76 -0.78 15.36
CA ALA A 203 16.44 -0.02 14.33
C ALA A 203 15.52 0.24 13.10
N SER A 204 14.72 -0.76 12.70
CA SER A 204 13.72 -0.57 11.62
C SER A 204 12.62 0.41 12.01
N ALA A 205 12.21 0.43 13.28
CA ALA A 205 11.24 1.41 13.78
C ALA A 205 11.82 2.84 13.75
N VAL A 206 13.08 3.01 14.23
CA VAL A 206 13.75 4.32 14.14
C VAL A 206 13.83 4.81 12.70
N ALA A 207 14.20 3.95 11.74
CA ALA A 207 14.27 4.32 10.33
C ALA A 207 12.91 4.70 9.70
N LEU A 208 11.80 4.36 10.35
CA LEU A 208 10.45 4.78 9.90
C LEU A 208 10.12 6.23 10.33
N PHE A 209 10.75 6.71 11.41
CA PHE A 209 10.50 8.03 11.98
C PHE A 209 11.61 9.06 11.69
N ALA A 210 12.73 8.62 11.12
CA ALA A 210 13.83 9.49 10.68
C ALA A 210 13.61 10.02 9.25
#